data_e8ab0b608386aceb1cc8f5da5ec0b013
#
_entry.id   e8ab0b608386aceb1cc8f5da5ec0b013
#
_cell.length_a   1.000
_cell.length_b   1.000
_cell.length_c   1.000
_cell.angle_alpha   90.00
_cell.angle_beta   90.00
_cell.angle_gamma   90.00
#
_symmetry.space_group_name_H-M   'P 1'
#
loop_
_entity.id
_entity.type
_entity.pdbx_description
1 polymer ?
#
loop_
_entity_poly.entity_id
_entity_poly.type
_entity_poly.pdbx_seq_one_letter_code
_entity_poly.pdbx_strand_id
1 'polypeptide(L)'
;GTVINVLKAEPFGNKRIDKVKLSDAKAWLIKLQQEDHKSFSTIHTIRGVVRPAFQMAVDDDLIRKNPFEFQMATVLVNDAVTREAITRKEERTFLEFIKNDTHYSKYYDGMYILFKTGMRISEFTGLTLSDLDFENRTINIDHQLQKTGTLVYIDTTKTYAGRRVIPMTDDVYEAFQNIVKARPKLKVEPMIDGYSGFLCFDKDNKPMVAMHWEKYFQHAVDRYNSIY
;
A
#
# COMPACT_ATOMS: atom_id res chain seq x y z
N GLY A 1 -16.89 -6.77 1.05
CA GLY A 1 -15.53 -6.53 1.52
C GLY A 1 -15.22 -7.37 2.76
N THR A 2 -13.98 -7.34 3.22
CA THR A 2 -13.45 -8.16 4.31
C THR A 2 -14.28 -8.10 5.60
N VAL A 3 -14.74 -6.90 6.01
CA VAL A 3 -15.55 -6.72 7.24
C VAL A 3 -16.91 -7.42 7.14
N ILE A 4 -17.55 -7.36 5.98
CA ILE A 4 -18.84 -8.05 5.75
C ILE A 4 -18.65 -9.56 5.84
N ASN A 5 -17.53 -10.09 5.32
CA ASN A 5 -17.25 -11.54 5.41
C ASN A 5 -16.99 -11.96 6.85
N VAL A 6 -16.30 -11.14 7.65
CA VAL A 6 -16.11 -11.39 9.09
C VAL A 6 -17.47 -11.41 9.80
N LEU A 7 -18.33 -10.41 9.56
CA LEU A 7 -19.66 -10.36 10.17
C LEU A 7 -20.52 -11.57 9.80
N LYS A 8 -20.51 -11.98 8.52
CA LYS A 8 -21.32 -13.13 8.05
C LYS A 8 -20.86 -14.47 8.65
N ALA A 9 -19.58 -14.59 8.97
CA ALA A 9 -19.01 -15.80 9.58
C ALA A 9 -19.30 -15.89 11.09
N GLU A 10 -19.72 -14.80 11.72
CA GLU A 10 -19.86 -14.69 13.16
C GLU A 10 -21.32 -14.72 13.62
N PRO A 11 -21.63 -15.41 14.75
CA PRO A 11 -22.96 -15.36 15.35
C PRO A 11 -23.40 -13.93 15.69
N PHE A 12 -22.44 -13.05 16.01
CA PHE A 12 -22.70 -11.63 16.26
C PHE A 12 -23.37 -10.95 15.06
N GLY A 13 -22.94 -11.23 13.83
CA GLY A 13 -23.49 -10.61 12.62
C GLY A 13 -24.95 -11.00 12.33
N ASN A 14 -25.45 -12.08 12.93
CA ASN A 14 -26.84 -12.54 12.79
C ASN A 14 -27.79 -11.95 13.85
N LYS A 15 -27.26 -11.20 14.83
CA LYS A 15 -28.10 -10.55 15.85
C LYS A 15 -28.88 -9.39 15.24
N ARG A 16 -30.14 -9.26 15.65
CA ARG A 16 -30.94 -8.05 15.33
C ARG A 16 -30.27 -6.84 15.96
N ILE A 17 -30.19 -5.73 15.22
CA ILE A 17 -29.50 -4.50 15.64
C ILE A 17 -30.04 -3.94 16.93
N ASP A 18 -31.36 -4.03 17.16
CA ASP A 18 -32.06 -3.56 18.37
C ASP A 18 -31.79 -4.46 19.60
N LYS A 19 -31.19 -5.63 19.43
CA LYS A 19 -30.86 -6.58 20.51
C LYS A 19 -29.37 -6.62 20.83
N VAL A 20 -28.54 -5.90 20.10
CA VAL A 20 -27.10 -5.84 20.35
C VAL A 20 -26.83 -4.90 21.55
N LYS A 21 -26.20 -5.44 22.59
CA LYS A 21 -25.79 -4.69 23.80
C LYS A 21 -24.31 -4.34 23.74
N LEU A 22 -23.90 -3.39 24.56
CA LEU A 22 -22.48 -3.04 24.76
C LEU A 22 -21.62 -4.26 25.11
N SER A 23 -22.15 -5.17 25.95
CA SER A 23 -21.49 -6.42 26.33
C SER A 23 -21.24 -7.34 25.12
N ASP A 24 -22.23 -7.44 24.22
CA ASP A 24 -22.10 -8.25 23.01
C ASP A 24 -21.01 -7.70 22.09
N ALA A 25 -20.98 -6.36 21.90
CA ALA A 25 -19.97 -5.70 21.09
C ALA A 25 -18.56 -5.91 21.66
N LYS A 26 -18.39 -5.74 22.96
CA LYS A 26 -17.10 -5.98 23.64
C LYS A 26 -16.68 -7.45 23.55
N ALA A 27 -17.57 -8.39 23.86
CA ALA A 27 -17.29 -9.83 23.81
C ALA A 27 -16.87 -10.27 22.38
N TRP A 28 -17.56 -9.75 21.36
CA TRP A 28 -17.21 -10.05 19.97
C TRP A 28 -15.80 -9.54 19.61
N LEU A 29 -15.45 -8.30 19.97
CA LEU A 29 -14.12 -7.77 19.68
C LEU A 29 -13.02 -8.54 20.45
N ILE A 30 -13.28 -8.94 21.70
CA ILE A 30 -12.37 -9.79 22.49
C ILE A 30 -12.17 -11.13 21.79
N LYS A 31 -13.25 -11.78 21.34
CA LYS A 31 -13.19 -13.03 20.58
C LYS A 31 -12.31 -12.88 19.33
N LEU A 32 -12.52 -11.81 18.55
CA LEU A 32 -11.71 -11.55 17.35
C LEU A 32 -10.20 -11.44 17.67
N GLN A 33 -9.84 -10.93 18.85
CA GLN A 33 -8.44 -10.85 19.26
C GLN A 33 -7.91 -12.16 19.80
N GLN A 34 -8.65 -12.78 20.74
CA GLN A 34 -8.15 -13.93 21.51
C GLN A 34 -8.29 -15.26 20.78
N GLU A 35 -9.41 -15.47 20.09
CA GLU A 35 -9.70 -16.74 19.39
C GLU A 35 -9.31 -16.68 17.92
N ASP A 36 -9.66 -15.59 17.22
CA ASP A 36 -9.38 -15.43 15.79
C ASP A 36 -8.00 -14.80 15.52
N HIS A 37 -7.23 -14.48 16.56
CA HIS A 37 -5.87 -13.91 16.49
C HIS A 37 -5.75 -12.67 15.59
N LYS A 38 -6.81 -11.85 15.51
CA LYS A 38 -6.77 -10.58 14.75
C LYS A 38 -6.03 -9.51 15.55
N SER A 39 -5.11 -8.82 14.88
CA SER A 39 -4.39 -7.69 15.48
C SER A 39 -5.33 -6.55 15.88
N PHE A 40 -4.92 -5.76 16.87
CA PHE A 40 -5.64 -4.56 17.30
C PHE A 40 -5.98 -3.63 16.13
N SER A 41 -5.05 -3.41 15.20
CA SER A 41 -5.26 -2.58 14.01
C SER A 41 -6.35 -3.13 13.08
N THR A 42 -6.39 -4.45 12.88
CA THR A 42 -7.45 -5.11 12.10
C THR A 42 -8.81 -4.94 12.76
N ILE A 43 -8.90 -5.14 14.08
CA ILE A 43 -10.13 -4.97 14.85
C ILE A 43 -10.57 -3.50 14.85
N HIS A 44 -9.63 -2.56 14.93
CA HIS A 44 -9.91 -1.13 14.79
C HIS A 44 -10.56 -0.81 13.45
N THR A 45 -10.06 -1.39 12.37
CA THR A 45 -10.65 -1.24 11.02
C THR A 45 -12.05 -1.85 10.94
N ILE A 46 -12.25 -3.06 11.51
CA ILE A 46 -13.58 -3.71 11.56
C ILE A 46 -14.57 -2.82 12.32
N ARG A 47 -14.20 -2.34 13.52
CA ARG A 47 -15.03 -1.43 14.31
C ARG A 47 -15.30 -0.13 13.57
N GLY A 48 -14.32 0.39 12.84
CA GLY A 48 -14.44 1.62 12.03
C GLY A 48 -15.53 1.53 10.95
N VAL A 49 -15.86 0.32 10.48
CA VAL A 49 -16.97 0.08 9.55
C VAL A 49 -18.29 -0.19 10.28
N VAL A 50 -18.25 -0.93 11.38
CA VAL A 50 -19.47 -1.36 12.10
C VAL A 50 -20.06 -0.24 12.95
N ARG A 51 -19.22 0.55 13.64
CA ARG A 51 -19.67 1.63 14.53
C ARG A 51 -20.55 2.66 13.82
N PRO A 52 -20.23 3.17 12.61
CA PRO A 52 -21.10 4.07 11.87
C PRO A 52 -22.49 3.47 11.56
N ALA A 53 -22.58 2.18 11.24
CA ALA A 53 -23.87 1.53 10.97
C ALA A 53 -24.76 1.51 12.22
N PHE A 54 -24.18 1.28 13.41
CA PHE A 54 -24.93 1.40 14.65
C PHE A 54 -25.23 2.85 15.03
N GLN A 55 -24.42 3.81 14.59
CA GLN A 55 -24.74 5.22 14.78
C GLN A 55 -25.93 5.64 13.96
N MET A 56 -26.04 5.21 12.70
CA MET A 56 -27.25 5.41 11.89
C MET A 56 -28.50 4.86 12.59
N ALA A 57 -28.41 3.68 13.21
CA ALA A 57 -29.53 3.12 13.96
C ALA A 57 -29.90 3.95 15.22
N VAL A 58 -28.96 4.66 15.82
CA VAL A 58 -29.24 5.64 16.87
C VAL A 58 -29.94 6.87 16.31
N ASP A 59 -29.41 7.40 15.19
CA ASP A 59 -29.92 8.60 14.53
C ASP A 59 -31.35 8.38 13.96
N ASP A 60 -31.67 7.12 13.59
CA ASP A 60 -33.00 6.68 13.16
C ASP A 60 -33.94 6.22 14.31
N ASP A 61 -33.57 6.48 15.57
CA ASP A 61 -34.32 6.11 16.78
C ASP A 61 -34.61 4.59 16.92
N LEU A 62 -33.85 3.72 16.22
CA LEU A 62 -34.00 2.26 16.32
C LEU A 62 -33.37 1.69 17.59
N ILE A 63 -32.29 2.34 18.08
CA ILE A 63 -31.60 2.01 19.32
C ILE A 63 -31.25 3.31 20.08
N ARG A 64 -31.20 3.22 21.41
CA ARG A 64 -30.95 4.40 22.25
C ARG A 64 -29.49 4.83 22.32
N LYS A 65 -28.55 3.90 22.18
CA LYS A 65 -27.10 4.13 22.31
C LYS A 65 -26.34 3.20 21.39
N ASN A 66 -25.26 3.69 20.84
CA ASN A 66 -24.36 2.90 20.01
C ASN A 66 -23.55 1.91 20.89
N PRO A 67 -23.69 0.58 20.70
CA PRO A 67 -22.98 -0.42 21.53
C PRO A 67 -21.45 -0.42 21.29
N PHE A 68 -20.96 0.26 20.25
CA PHE A 68 -19.53 0.42 19.98
C PHE A 68 -18.96 1.74 20.53
N GLU A 69 -19.72 2.49 21.33
CA GLU A 69 -19.29 3.75 21.95
C GLU A 69 -18.48 3.49 23.22
N PHE A 70 -17.21 3.04 23.06
CA PHE A 70 -16.25 2.83 24.12
C PHE A 70 -14.82 2.96 23.61
N GLN A 71 -13.86 3.16 24.51
CA GLN A 71 -12.44 3.17 24.16
C GLN A 71 -11.92 1.73 23.99
N MET A 72 -11.38 1.40 22.83
CA MET A 72 -10.90 0.05 22.53
C MET A 72 -9.76 -0.39 23.45
N ALA A 73 -8.87 0.53 23.81
CA ALA A 73 -7.74 0.25 24.71
C ALA A 73 -8.14 -0.22 26.11
N THR A 74 -9.42 -0.01 26.52
CA THR A 74 -9.94 -0.53 27.79
C THR A 74 -10.46 -1.96 27.70
N VAL A 75 -10.53 -2.52 26.50
CA VAL A 75 -11.15 -3.82 26.23
C VAL A 75 -10.18 -4.79 25.56
N LEU A 76 -9.29 -4.28 24.71
CA LEU A 76 -8.34 -5.05 23.91
C LEU A 76 -6.91 -4.67 24.24
N VAL A 77 -6.01 -5.62 24.10
CA VAL A 77 -4.56 -5.38 24.19
C VAL A 77 -4.10 -4.71 22.89
N ASN A 78 -3.38 -3.59 23.02
CA ASN A 78 -2.77 -2.95 21.87
C ASN A 78 -1.43 -3.66 21.57
N ASP A 79 -1.46 -4.55 20.57
CA ASP A 79 -0.31 -5.28 20.04
C ASP A 79 0.38 -4.58 18.87
N ALA A 80 0.02 -3.31 18.61
CA ALA A 80 0.60 -2.55 17.51
C ALA A 80 2.10 -2.28 17.77
N VAL A 81 2.94 -2.77 16.88
CA VAL A 81 4.37 -2.45 16.89
C VAL A 81 4.55 -1.04 16.31
N THR A 82 5.18 -0.17 17.08
CA THR A 82 5.59 1.16 16.60
C THR A 82 6.66 0.97 15.51
N ARG A 83 6.36 1.44 14.31
CA ARG A 83 7.34 1.44 13.21
C ARG A 83 8.15 2.71 13.30
N GLU A 84 9.45 2.57 13.42
CA GLU A 84 10.38 3.68 13.35
C GLU A 84 10.81 3.92 11.90
N ALA A 85 11.07 5.18 11.57
CA ALA A 85 11.65 5.51 10.27
C ALA A 85 13.11 5.05 10.25
N ILE A 86 13.54 4.48 9.13
CA ILE A 86 14.94 4.11 8.95
C ILE A 86 15.84 5.36 9.03
N THR A 87 17.00 5.20 9.64
CA THR A 87 18.01 6.26 9.69
C THR A 87 18.70 6.44 8.33
N ARG A 88 19.30 7.60 8.10
CA ARG A 88 20.10 7.85 6.89
C ARG A 88 21.28 6.87 6.74
N LYS A 89 21.78 6.34 7.85
CA LYS A 89 22.86 5.35 7.84
C LYS A 89 22.32 4.01 7.34
N GLU A 90 21.23 3.54 7.89
CA GLU A 90 20.57 2.29 7.47
C GLU A 90 20.15 2.34 6.00
N GLU A 91 19.51 3.44 5.56
CA GLU A 91 19.17 3.65 4.15
C GLU A 91 20.40 3.51 3.25
N ARG A 92 21.50 4.20 3.59
CA ARG A 92 22.75 4.15 2.81
C ARG A 92 23.32 2.74 2.75
N THR A 93 23.41 2.07 3.88
CA THR A 93 23.98 0.72 3.97
C THR A 93 23.11 -0.28 3.19
N PHE A 94 21.80 -0.16 3.28
CA PHE A 94 20.87 -1.01 2.53
C PHE A 94 20.96 -0.78 1.01
N LEU A 95 20.98 0.48 0.57
CA LEU A 95 21.15 0.81 -0.85
C LEU A 95 22.49 0.36 -1.40
N GLU A 96 23.58 0.47 -0.62
CA GLU A 96 24.88 -0.05 -1.01
C GLU A 96 24.88 -1.58 -1.12
N PHE A 97 24.22 -2.28 -0.20
CA PHE A 97 24.01 -3.72 -0.31
C PHE A 97 23.29 -4.07 -1.62
N ILE A 98 22.15 -3.42 -1.92
CA ILE A 98 21.39 -3.70 -3.14
C ILE A 98 22.24 -3.46 -4.37
N LYS A 99 23.00 -2.37 -4.42
CA LYS A 99 23.85 -2.00 -5.55
C LYS A 99 24.90 -3.07 -5.87
N ASN A 100 25.43 -3.73 -4.83
CA ASN A 100 26.50 -4.73 -4.95
C ASN A 100 25.98 -6.18 -4.97
N ASP A 101 24.71 -6.44 -4.70
CA ASP A 101 24.14 -7.79 -4.71
C ASP A 101 23.91 -8.30 -6.15
N THR A 102 24.36 -9.51 -6.43
CA THR A 102 24.29 -10.12 -7.77
C THR A 102 22.87 -10.31 -8.29
N HIS A 103 21.89 -10.42 -7.41
CA HIS A 103 20.50 -10.65 -7.77
C HIS A 103 19.68 -9.35 -7.78
N TYR A 104 19.90 -8.46 -6.79
CA TYR A 104 19.07 -7.27 -6.57
C TYR A 104 19.62 -6.00 -7.23
N SER A 105 20.87 -5.97 -7.70
CA SER A 105 21.47 -4.79 -8.36
C SER A 105 20.65 -4.26 -9.54
N LYS A 106 19.98 -5.13 -10.26
CA LYS A 106 19.08 -4.74 -11.38
C LYS A 106 17.84 -3.94 -10.96
N TYR A 107 17.50 -3.96 -9.66
CA TYR A 107 16.39 -3.19 -9.07
C TYR A 107 16.87 -1.94 -8.32
N TYR A 108 18.19 -1.72 -8.27
CA TYR A 108 18.80 -0.64 -7.49
C TYR A 108 18.23 0.73 -7.88
N ASP A 109 18.24 1.08 -9.16
CA ASP A 109 17.80 2.41 -9.61
C ASP A 109 16.34 2.69 -9.24
N GLY A 110 15.44 1.72 -9.39
CA GLY A 110 14.04 1.88 -8.99
C GLY A 110 13.85 2.01 -7.49
N MET A 111 14.56 1.21 -6.70
CA MET A 111 14.52 1.32 -5.23
C MET A 111 15.13 2.65 -4.77
N TYR A 112 16.23 3.08 -5.38
CA TYR A 112 16.84 4.38 -5.10
C TYR A 112 15.88 5.54 -5.36
N ILE A 113 15.21 5.54 -6.50
CA ILE A 113 14.20 6.56 -6.85
C ILE A 113 13.09 6.59 -5.79
N LEU A 114 12.56 5.43 -5.40
CA LEU A 114 11.50 5.35 -4.39
C LEU A 114 11.94 5.93 -3.02
N PHE A 115 13.15 5.64 -2.57
CA PHE A 115 13.70 6.21 -1.33
C PHE A 115 13.89 7.73 -1.43
N LYS A 116 14.41 8.22 -2.55
CA LYS A 116 14.79 9.64 -2.69
C LYS A 116 13.63 10.56 -3.01
N THR A 117 12.58 10.04 -3.65
CA THR A 117 11.42 10.86 -4.06
C THR A 117 10.23 10.73 -3.13
N GLY A 118 10.15 9.63 -2.35
CA GLY A 118 9.01 9.32 -1.51
C GLY A 118 7.71 9.10 -2.27
N MET A 119 7.77 8.84 -3.58
CA MET A 119 6.57 8.49 -4.34
C MET A 119 6.05 7.12 -3.93
N ARG A 120 4.75 6.89 -4.08
CA ARG A 120 4.15 5.58 -3.82
C ARG A 120 4.61 4.58 -4.88
N ILE A 121 4.76 3.31 -4.48
CA ILE A 121 5.15 2.25 -5.44
C ILE A 121 4.19 2.18 -6.64
N SER A 122 2.89 2.36 -6.42
CA SER A 122 1.89 2.38 -7.49
C SER A 122 2.01 3.59 -8.43
N GLU A 123 2.44 4.75 -7.93
CA GLU A 123 2.77 5.93 -8.72
C GLU A 123 4.02 5.63 -9.58
N PHE A 124 5.08 5.11 -8.96
CA PHE A 124 6.31 4.75 -9.65
C PHE A 124 6.08 3.72 -10.77
N THR A 125 5.29 2.69 -10.52
CA THR A 125 4.98 1.67 -11.54
C THR A 125 4.06 2.19 -12.64
N GLY A 126 3.30 3.25 -12.37
CA GLY A 126 2.47 3.94 -13.34
C GLY A 126 3.23 4.86 -14.27
N LEU A 127 4.44 5.30 -13.89
CA LEU A 127 5.22 6.23 -14.70
C LEU A 127 5.48 5.72 -16.12
N THR A 128 5.32 6.63 -17.06
CA THR A 128 5.62 6.45 -18.48
C THR A 128 6.76 7.36 -18.90
N LEU A 129 7.27 7.17 -20.09
CA LEU A 129 8.31 8.06 -20.67
C LEU A 129 7.83 9.52 -20.76
N SER A 130 6.53 9.76 -20.95
CA SER A 130 5.95 11.10 -21.04
C SER A 130 5.88 11.83 -19.71
N ASP A 131 6.01 11.14 -18.58
CA ASP A 131 5.99 11.73 -17.24
C ASP A 131 7.37 12.24 -16.80
N LEU A 132 8.41 11.93 -17.56
CA LEU A 132 9.79 12.31 -17.30
C LEU A 132 10.23 13.45 -18.20
N ASP A 133 10.40 14.62 -17.62
CA ASP A 133 11.01 15.78 -18.29
C ASP A 133 12.50 15.85 -17.94
N PHE A 134 13.33 15.31 -18.81
CA PHE A 134 14.79 15.31 -18.61
C PHE A 134 15.42 16.68 -18.86
N GLU A 135 14.78 17.56 -19.63
CA GLU A 135 15.27 18.91 -19.87
C GLU A 135 15.10 19.80 -18.63
N ASN A 136 13.88 19.78 -18.06
CA ASN A 136 13.56 20.55 -16.84
C ASN A 136 13.84 19.74 -15.55
N ARG A 137 14.29 18.49 -15.67
CA ARG A 137 14.57 17.58 -14.55
C ARG A 137 13.40 17.44 -13.59
N THR A 138 12.23 17.09 -14.12
CA THR A 138 11.02 16.89 -13.33
C THR A 138 10.30 15.58 -13.65
N ILE A 139 9.55 15.10 -12.66
CA ILE A 139 8.69 13.92 -12.73
C ILE A 139 7.26 14.40 -12.52
N ASN A 140 6.38 14.16 -13.47
CA ASN A 140 4.96 14.43 -13.31
C ASN A 140 4.28 13.22 -12.66
N ILE A 141 3.52 13.43 -11.59
CA ILE A 141 2.75 12.39 -10.91
C ILE A 141 1.29 12.81 -10.90
N ASP A 142 0.47 12.18 -11.72
CA ASP A 142 -0.96 12.45 -11.83
C ASP A 142 -1.81 11.17 -11.88
N HIS A 143 -1.16 10.00 -12.01
CA HIS A 143 -1.80 8.69 -12.07
C HIS A 143 -0.98 7.61 -11.38
N GLN A 144 -1.53 6.43 -11.29
CA GLN A 144 -0.92 5.26 -10.67
C GLN A 144 -1.37 3.98 -11.38
N LEU A 145 -0.51 2.97 -11.45
CA LEU A 145 -0.85 1.66 -11.99
C LEU A 145 -1.36 0.76 -10.85
N GLN A 146 -2.57 0.27 -11.00
CA GLN A 146 -3.23 -0.59 -10.01
C GLN A 146 -3.52 -1.98 -10.57
N LYS A 147 -3.65 -2.95 -9.67
CA LYS A 147 -4.06 -4.32 -10.00
C LYS A 147 -5.08 -4.81 -9.00
N THR A 148 -6.22 -5.32 -9.51
CA THR A 148 -7.24 -5.99 -8.71
C THR A 148 -7.58 -7.34 -9.35
N GLY A 149 -7.23 -8.42 -8.65
CA GLY A 149 -7.30 -9.76 -9.26
C GLY A 149 -6.37 -9.88 -10.47
N THR A 150 -6.94 -10.13 -11.64
CA THR A 150 -6.20 -10.19 -12.92
C THR A 150 -6.22 -8.89 -13.70
N LEU A 151 -7.09 -7.95 -13.34
CA LEU A 151 -7.25 -6.66 -14.03
C LEU A 151 -6.14 -5.70 -13.59
N VAL A 152 -5.40 -5.18 -14.56
CA VAL A 152 -4.44 -4.08 -14.41
C VAL A 152 -5.05 -2.85 -15.06
N TYR A 153 -5.05 -1.72 -14.36
CA TYR A 153 -5.69 -0.49 -14.80
C TYR A 153 -4.97 0.75 -14.25
N ILE A 154 -5.19 1.89 -14.91
CA ILE A 154 -4.73 3.19 -14.42
C ILE A 154 -5.82 3.79 -13.54
N ASP A 155 -5.41 4.26 -12.36
CA ASP A 155 -6.25 5.03 -11.47
C ASP A 155 -5.68 6.43 -11.29
N THR A 156 -6.55 7.40 -11.09
CA THR A 156 -6.11 8.77 -10.77
C THR A 156 -5.65 8.84 -9.31
N THR A 157 -4.82 9.81 -8.99
CA THR A 157 -4.46 10.06 -7.59
C THR A 157 -5.70 10.37 -6.76
N LYS A 158 -5.84 9.76 -5.56
CA LYS A 158 -7.03 9.85 -4.69
C LYS A 158 -7.49 11.27 -4.34
N THR A 159 -6.60 12.22 -4.42
CA THR A 159 -6.87 13.62 -4.06
C THR A 159 -6.18 14.55 -5.04
N TYR A 160 -6.70 15.77 -5.17
CA TYR A 160 -6.04 16.83 -5.94
C TYR A 160 -4.58 17.05 -5.51
N ALA A 161 -4.30 16.97 -4.21
CA ALA A 161 -2.94 17.08 -3.66
C ALA A 161 -2.03 15.88 -4.03
N GLY A 162 -2.59 14.80 -4.58
CA GLY A 162 -1.83 13.67 -5.11
C GLY A 162 -1.15 13.99 -6.44
N ARG A 163 -1.69 14.95 -7.21
CA ARG A 163 -1.07 15.43 -8.45
C ARG A 163 0.04 16.40 -8.08
N ARG A 164 1.25 16.07 -8.48
CA ARG A 164 2.43 16.86 -8.15
C ARG A 164 3.55 16.66 -9.15
N VAL A 165 4.43 17.65 -9.21
CA VAL A 165 5.68 17.55 -9.94
C VAL A 165 6.80 17.45 -8.93
N ILE A 166 7.69 16.45 -9.09
CA ILE A 166 8.85 16.25 -8.23
C ILE A 166 10.11 16.61 -9.01
N PRO A 167 11.00 17.48 -8.49
CA PRO A 167 12.27 17.74 -9.13
C PRO A 167 13.21 16.53 -9.00
N MET A 168 14.01 16.28 -10.02
CA MET A 168 15.05 15.25 -10.00
C MET A 168 16.36 15.84 -9.45
N THR A 169 16.91 15.23 -8.42
CA THR A 169 18.34 15.43 -8.07
C THR A 169 19.22 14.75 -9.13
N ASP A 170 20.51 15.06 -9.16
CA ASP A 170 21.44 14.48 -10.15
C ASP A 170 21.42 12.95 -10.10
N ASP A 171 21.44 12.36 -8.91
CA ASP A 171 21.40 10.91 -8.72
C ASP A 171 20.09 10.27 -9.18
N VAL A 172 18.94 10.94 -8.92
CA VAL A 172 17.60 10.48 -9.38
C VAL A 172 17.49 10.58 -10.89
N TYR A 173 18.03 11.65 -11.47
CA TYR A 173 18.11 11.84 -12.92
C TYR A 173 18.90 10.71 -13.57
N GLU A 174 20.09 10.40 -13.06
CA GLU A 174 20.93 9.30 -13.52
C GLU A 174 20.22 7.94 -13.40
N ALA A 175 19.56 7.67 -12.26
CA ALA A 175 18.81 6.46 -12.05
C ALA A 175 17.66 6.28 -13.07
N PHE A 176 16.91 7.35 -13.39
CA PHE A 176 15.90 7.29 -14.46
C PHE A 176 16.52 7.07 -15.83
N GLN A 177 17.64 7.71 -16.14
CA GLN A 177 18.36 7.47 -17.42
C GLN A 177 18.76 5.99 -17.54
N ASN A 178 19.26 5.38 -16.47
CA ASN A 178 19.62 3.97 -16.45
C ASN A 178 18.40 3.07 -16.71
N ILE A 179 17.26 3.35 -16.04
CA ILE A 179 16.02 2.59 -16.28
C ILE A 179 15.56 2.73 -17.73
N VAL A 180 15.53 3.95 -18.27
CA VAL A 180 15.10 4.20 -19.66
C VAL A 180 16.04 3.52 -20.65
N LYS A 181 17.36 3.54 -20.42
CA LYS A 181 18.37 2.87 -21.24
C LYS A 181 18.26 1.35 -21.20
N ALA A 182 17.94 0.79 -20.01
CA ALA A 182 17.78 -0.65 -19.81
C ALA A 182 16.41 -1.17 -20.28
N ARG A 183 15.48 -0.27 -20.60
CA ARG A 183 14.11 -0.61 -21.00
C ARG A 183 14.12 -1.52 -22.26
N PRO A 184 13.32 -2.60 -22.29
CA PRO A 184 13.25 -3.48 -23.44
C PRO A 184 12.70 -2.73 -24.67
N LYS A 185 13.28 -3.01 -25.84
CA LYS A 185 12.77 -2.51 -27.13
C LYS A 185 11.64 -3.43 -27.58
N LEU A 186 10.40 -3.06 -27.29
CA LEU A 186 9.22 -3.84 -27.62
C LEU A 186 8.76 -3.55 -29.03
N LYS A 187 8.33 -4.60 -29.77
CA LYS A 187 7.72 -4.44 -31.09
C LYS A 187 6.36 -3.75 -31.04
N VAL A 188 5.63 -4.03 -29.97
CA VAL A 188 4.33 -3.41 -29.65
C VAL A 188 4.37 -2.98 -28.20
N GLU A 189 4.16 -1.70 -27.95
CA GLU A 189 4.07 -1.16 -26.61
C GLU A 189 2.76 -1.56 -25.94
N PRO A 190 2.79 -2.12 -24.73
CA PRO A 190 1.57 -2.37 -23.99
C PRO A 190 0.88 -1.05 -23.66
N MET A 191 -0.43 -1.03 -23.90
CA MET A 191 -1.29 0.12 -23.58
C MET A 191 -2.29 -0.30 -22.51
N ILE A 192 -2.41 0.50 -21.45
CA ILE A 192 -3.35 0.31 -20.35
C ILE A 192 -4.12 1.62 -20.16
N ASP A 193 -5.42 1.61 -20.38
CA ASP A 193 -6.32 2.78 -20.26
C ASP A 193 -5.79 4.04 -20.98
N GLY A 194 -5.18 3.86 -22.17
CA GLY A 194 -4.65 4.94 -23.00
C GLY A 194 -3.21 5.34 -22.67
N TYR A 195 -2.59 4.78 -21.63
CA TYR A 195 -1.19 5.02 -21.26
C TYR A 195 -0.28 3.95 -21.87
N SER A 196 0.86 4.37 -22.41
CA SER A 196 1.90 3.51 -22.97
C SER A 196 3.28 4.07 -22.65
N GLY A 197 4.33 3.30 -22.91
CA GLY A 197 5.68 3.73 -22.61
C GLY A 197 6.07 3.56 -21.15
N PHE A 198 5.49 2.59 -20.44
CA PHE A 198 5.84 2.28 -19.06
C PHE A 198 7.33 2.03 -18.88
N LEU A 199 7.88 2.33 -17.71
CA LEU A 199 9.33 2.28 -17.47
C LEU A 199 9.84 0.88 -17.17
N CYS A 200 9.10 0.09 -16.40
CA CYS A 200 9.55 -1.19 -15.88
C CYS A 200 8.67 -2.35 -16.37
N PHE A 201 9.31 -3.43 -16.78
CA PHE A 201 8.67 -4.61 -17.33
C PHE A 201 9.07 -5.88 -16.59
N ASP A 202 8.16 -6.83 -16.51
CA ASP A 202 8.43 -8.18 -16.05
C ASP A 202 9.08 -9.04 -17.18
N LYS A 203 9.38 -10.31 -16.87
CA LYS A 203 9.95 -11.27 -17.82
C LYS A 203 9.08 -11.56 -19.04
N ASP A 204 7.78 -11.29 -18.94
CA ASP A 204 6.78 -11.52 -19.99
C ASP A 204 6.48 -10.22 -20.76
N ASN A 205 7.32 -9.20 -20.60
CA ASN A 205 7.18 -7.87 -21.21
C ASN A 205 5.86 -7.16 -20.85
N LYS A 206 5.32 -7.43 -19.68
CA LYS A 206 4.17 -6.70 -19.13
C LYS A 206 4.65 -5.64 -18.15
N PRO A 207 3.99 -4.47 -18.07
CA PRO A 207 4.32 -3.47 -17.08
C PRO A 207 4.29 -4.05 -15.66
N MET A 208 5.35 -3.81 -14.91
CA MET A 208 5.44 -4.24 -13.51
C MET A 208 4.47 -3.45 -12.66
N VAL A 209 3.67 -4.15 -11.84
CA VAL A 209 2.77 -3.52 -10.86
C VAL A 209 3.42 -3.45 -9.48
N ALA A 210 2.85 -2.66 -8.56
CA ALA A 210 3.36 -2.43 -7.21
C ALA A 210 3.75 -3.73 -6.48
N MET A 211 2.93 -4.78 -6.57
CA MET A 211 3.19 -6.07 -5.93
C MET A 211 4.54 -6.71 -6.34
N HIS A 212 5.02 -6.50 -7.58
CA HIS A 212 6.33 -7.01 -7.99
C HIS A 212 7.46 -6.31 -7.20
N TRP A 213 7.40 -4.99 -7.09
CA TRP A 213 8.37 -4.18 -6.36
C TRP A 213 8.33 -4.44 -4.86
N GLU A 214 7.14 -4.52 -4.26
CA GLU A 214 6.95 -4.88 -2.84
C GLU A 214 7.63 -6.22 -2.54
N LYS A 215 7.42 -7.23 -3.40
CA LYS A 215 8.00 -8.55 -3.24
C LYS A 215 9.53 -8.53 -3.37
N TYR A 216 10.07 -7.84 -4.36
CA TYR A 216 11.52 -7.72 -4.52
C TYR A 216 12.15 -6.94 -3.37
N PHE A 217 11.49 -5.89 -2.90
CA PHE A 217 11.94 -5.13 -1.76
C PHE A 217 11.96 -5.98 -0.48
N GLN A 218 10.87 -6.70 -0.21
CA GLN A 218 10.80 -7.59 0.96
C GLN A 218 11.90 -8.65 0.93
N HIS A 219 12.09 -9.33 -0.20
CA HIS A 219 13.14 -10.33 -0.32
C HIS A 219 14.56 -9.73 -0.20
N ALA A 220 14.77 -8.50 -0.67
CA ALA A 220 16.05 -7.82 -0.49
C ALA A 220 16.30 -7.47 0.98
N VAL A 221 15.26 -7.03 1.72
CA VAL A 221 15.33 -6.78 3.17
C VAL A 221 15.61 -8.09 3.92
N ASP A 222 14.90 -9.18 3.61
CA ASP A 222 15.10 -10.48 4.26
C ASP A 222 16.54 -10.97 4.05
N ARG A 223 17.06 -10.84 2.82
CA ARG A 223 18.43 -11.20 2.51
C ARG A 223 19.45 -10.31 3.21
N TYR A 224 19.22 -9.00 3.23
CA TYR A 224 20.06 -8.05 3.98
C TYR A 224 20.14 -8.44 5.46
N ASN A 225 18.99 -8.65 6.11
CA ASN A 225 18.91 -9.05 7.51
C ASN A 225 19.51 -10.43 7.80
N SER A 226 19.65 -11.29 6.79
CA SER A 226 20.30 -12.60 6.94
C SER A 226 21.83 -12.52 6.91
N ILE A 227 22.39 -11.41 6.41
CA ILE A 227 23.83 -11.19 6.26
C ILE A 227 24.37 -10.31 7.39
N TYR A 228 23.60 -9.31 7.81
CA TYR A 228 23.96 -8.31 8.83
C TYR A 228 23.12 -8.44 10.10
#